data_2eaabe4fa95dc7296a0a5cfa3a3ac773
#
_entry.id   2eaabe4fa95dc7296a0a5cfa3a3ac773
#
_cell.length_a   1.000
_cell.length_b   1.000
_cell.length_c   1.000
_cell.angle_alpha   90.00
_cell.angle_beta   90.00
_cell.angle_gamma   90.00
#
_symmetry.space_group_name_H-M   'P 1'
#
loop_
_entity.id
_entity.type
_entity.pdbx_description
1 polymer ?
#
loop_
_entity_poly.entity_id
_entity_poly.type
_entity_poly.pdbx_seq_one_letter_code
_entity_poly.pdbx_strand_id
1 'polypeptide(L)'
;MEVDRFDHVVFTVRDVDRTCAFFARVLGMEKITFDGGRVALGFGRHKINLHQAGREFQPRAAQALPGTQDLCFITRVPLAEAMAHAR
;
A
#
# COMPACT_ATOMS: atom_id res chain seq x y z
N MET A 1 -0.71 -22.55 -6.58
CA MET A 1 -1.44 -21.58 -5.72
C MET A 1 -1.87 -20.40 -6.58
N GLU A 2 -3.06 -19.92 -6.36
CA GLU A 2 -3.58 -18.74 -7.08
C GLU A 2 -3.69 -17.56 -6.15
N VAL A 3 -3.18 -16.43 -6.62
CA VAL A 3 -3.39 -15.13 -5.96
C VAL A 3 -4.63 -14.51 -6.55
N ASP A 4 -5.56 -14.06 -5.70
CA ASP A 4 -6.82 -13.47 -6.14
C ASP A 4 -6.63 -12.02 -6.58
N ARG A 5 -6.06 -11.20 -5.70
CA ARG A 5 -5.88 -9.77 -5.94
C ARG A 5 -4.94 -9.16 -4.91
N PHE A 6 -4.57 -7.91 -5.14
CA PHE A 6 -3.93 -7.13 -4.08
C PHE A 6 -4.93 -6.84 -2.97
N ASP A 7 -4.48 -6.91 -1.73
CA ASP A 7 -5.18 -6.27 -0.62
C ASP A 7 -4.88 -4.77 -0.66
N HIS A 8 -3.61 -4.46 -0.64
CA HIS A 8 -3.14 -3.08 -0.79
C HIS A 8 -1.67 -3.06 -1.19
N VAL A 9 -1.21 -1.91 -1.63
CA VAL A 9 0.20 -1.62 -1.93
C VAL A 9 0.58 -0.42 -1.08
N VAL A 10 1.80 -0.40 -0.57
CA VAL A 10 2.30 0.72 0.21
C VAL A 10 3.46 1.38 -0.54
N PHE A 11 3.34 2.68 -0.77
CA PHE A 11 4.42 3.50 -1.29
C PHE A 11 4.98 4.37 -0.17
N THR A 12 6.30 4.34 0.00
CA THR A 12 6.97 5.30 0.87
C THR A 12 7.32 6.53 0.04
N VAL A 13 6.88 7.69 0.49
CA VAL A 13 7.04 8.95 -0.25
C VAL A 13 7.67 10.02 0.63
N ARG A 14 8.28 11.02 0.01
CA ARG A 14 8.91 12.14 0.74
C ARG A 14 7.89 13.08 1.35
N ASP A 15 6.79 13.28 0.65
CA ASP A 15 5.77 14.26 1.04
C ASP A 15 4.39 13.71 0.64
N VAL A 16 3.63 13.26 1.62
CA VAL A 16 2.32 12.66 1.41
C VAL A 16 1.36 13.66 0.75
N ASP A 17 1.35 14.90 1.20
CA ASP A 17 0.41 15.90 0.68
C ASP A 17 0.69 16.22 -0.79
N ARG A 18 1.96 16.39 -1.16
CA ARG A 18 2.34 16.61 -2.56
C ARG A 18 2.01 15.41 -3.43
N THR A 19 2.26 14.21 -2.93
CA THR A 19 1.93 12.97 -3.62
C THR A 19 0.43 12.88 -3.89
N CYS A 20 -0.40 13.13 -2.87
CA CYS A 20 -1.85 13.12 -3.03
C CYS A 20 -2.31 14.16 -4.04
N ALA A 21 -1.78 15.38 -3.97
CA ALA A 21 -2.13 16.44 -4.91
C ALA A 21 -1.80 16.05 -6.35
N PHE A 22 -0.65 15.44 -6.57
CA PHE A 22 -0.24 14.98 -7.90
C PHE A 22 -1.19 13.91 -8.43
N PHE A 23 -1.41 12.84 -7.68
CA PHE A 23 -2.25 11.73 -8.14
C PHE A 23 -3.72 12.13 -8.28
N ALA A 24 -4.22 13.03 -7.44
CA ALA A 24 -5.57 13.56 -7.61
C ALA A 24 -5.71 14.37 -8.89
N ARG A 25 -4.75 15.25 -9.15
CA ARG A 25 -4.78 16.14 -10.32
C ARG A 25 -4.56 15.39 -11.63
N VAL A 26 -3.60 14.47 -11.65
CA VAL A 26 -3.19 13.81 -12.91
C VAL A 26 -4.03 12.58 -13.20
N LEU A 27 -4.34 11.77 -12.17
CA LEU A 27 -5.01 10.48 -12.35
C LEU A 27 -6.40 10.41 -11.71
N GLY A 28 -6.87 11.48 -11.09
CA GLY A 28 -8.21 11.52 -10.50
C GLY A 28 -8.39 10.62 -9.29
N MET A 29 -7.30 10.23 -8.62
CA MET A 29 -7.39 9.41 -7.42
C MET A 29 -7.87 10.22 -6.23
N GLU A 30 -8.57 9.55 -5.30
CA GLU A 30 -9.13 10.18 -4.12
C GLU A 30 -8.22 9.99 -2.91
N LYS A 31 -7.97 11.08 -2.18
CA LYS A 31 -7.25 11.01 -0.91
C LYS A 31 -8.18 10.46 0.17
N ILE A 32 -7.76 9.39 0.82
CA ILE A 32 -8.49 8.73 1.91
C ILE A 32 -7.65 8.85 3.17
N THR A 33 -8.26 9.35 4.26
CA THR A 33 -7.62 9.39 5.57
C THR A 33 -8.30 8.39 6.48
N PHE A 34 -7.51 7.57 7.18
CA PHE A 34 -8.03 6.52 8.04
C PHE A 34 -7.09 6.27 9.22
N ASP A 35 -7.58 5.51 10.22
CA ASP A 35 -6.80 5.01 11.38
C ASP A 35 -5.82 6.04 11.98
N GLY A 36 -6.34 7.21 12.41
CA GLY A 36 -5.52 8.17 13.15
C GLY A 36 -4.48 8.91 12.31
N GLY A 37 -4.80 9.22 11.07
CA GLY A 37 -3.96 10.06 10.22
C GLY A 37 -3.20 9.31 9.14
N ARG A 38 -3.46 8.03 8.96
CA ARG A 38 -2.95 7.28 7.81
C ARG A 38 -3.63 7.78 6.54
N VAL A 39 -2.90 7.78 5.45
CA VAL A 39 -3.38 8.29 4.16
C VAL A 39 -3.24 7.22 3.09
N ALA A 40 -4.24 7.14 2.23
CA ALA A 40 -4.22 6.29 1.06
C ALA A 40 -4.75 7.05 -0.15
N LEU A 41 -4.41 6.56 -1.34
CA LEU A 41 -4.99 6.99 -2.60
C LEU A 41 -5.98 5.92 -3.06
N GLY A 42 -7.22 6.29 -3.27
CA GLY A 42 -8.28 5.38 -3.70
C GLY A 42 -8.60 5.54 -5.17
N PHE A 43 -8.83 4.42 -5.85
CA PHE A 43 -9.29 4.41 -7.23
C PHE A 43 -9.95 3.07 -7.53
N GLY A 44 -11.14 3.10 -8.13
CA GLY A 44 -11.89 1.87 -8.37
C GLY A 44 -12.08 1.08 -7.07
N ARG A 45 -11.67 -0.17 -7.07
CA ARG A 45 -11.70 -1.05 -5.89
C ARG A 45 -10.35 -1.15 -5.19
N HIS A 46 -9.39 -0.32 -5.57
CA HIS A 46 -8.02 -0.41 -5.10
C HIS A 46 -7.63 0.78 -4.25
N LYS A 47 -6.59 0.61 -3.47
CA LYS A 47 -5.96 1.72 -2.77
C LYS A 47 -4.47 1.51 -2.68
N ILE A 48 -3.75 2.62 -2.65
CA ILE A 48 -2.31 2.67 -2.39
C ILE A 48 -2.14 3.37 -1.06
N ASN A 49 -1.66 2.65 -0.05
CA ASN A 49 -1.34 3.26 1.24
C ASN A 49 -0.04 4.05 1.12
N LEU A 50 -0.01 5.23 1.70
CA LEU A 50 1.17 6.10 1.66
C LEU A 50 1.83 6.17 3.04
N HIS A 51 3.14 5.93 3.06
CA HIS A 51 3.95 6.14 4.26
C HIS A 51 4.86 7.34 4.03
N GLN A 52 4.84 8.28 4.98
CA GLN A 52 5.76 9.40 4.99
C GLN A 52 7.16 8.89 5.33
N ALA A 53 8.15 9.21 4.52
CA ALA A 53 9.54 8.83 4.81
C ALA A 53 9.95 9.33 6.19
N GLY A 54 10.49 8.43 7.03
CA GLY A 54 10.85 8.72 8.41
C GLY A 54 9.71 8.63 9.42
N ARG A 55 8.47 8.40 8.97
CA ARG A 55 7.28 8.32 9.83
C ARG A 55 6.39 7.14 9.43
N GLU A 56 6.99 6.06 8.96
CA GLU A 56 6.25 4.91 8.47
C GLU A 56 5.49 4.21 9.59
N PHE A 57 4.31 3.71 9.27
CA PHE A 57 3.51 2.88 10.16
C PHE A 57 3.92 1.42 10.05
N GLN A 58 3.67 0.66 11.08
CA GLN A 58 3.88 -0.78 11.05
C GLN A 58 2.61 -1.50 10.55
N PRO A 59 2.72 -2.63 9.82
CA PRO A 59 3.97 -3.20 9.29
C PRO A 59 4.53 -2.39 8.14
N ARG A 60 5.85 -2.47 7.94
CA ARG A 60 6.54 -1.73 6.88
C ARG A 60 7.75 -2.52 6.35
N ALA A 61 8.30 -2.07 5.23
CA ALA A 61 9.54 -2.63 4.71
C ALA A 61 10.70 -2.37 5.68
N ALA A 62 11.69 -3.26 5.70
CA ALA A 62 12.86 -3.14 6.56
C ALA A 62 13.64 -1.84 6.28
N GLN A 63 13.70 -1.43 5.02
CA GLN A 63 14.27 -0.15 4.60
C GLN A 63 13.20 0.62 3.82
N ALA A 64 12.33 1.33 4.53
CA ALA A 64 11.25 2.09 3.95
C ALA A 64 11.76 3.44 3.45
N LEU A 65 12.32 3.46 2.25
CA LEU A 65 12.84 4.66 1.60
C LEU A 65 11.89 5.11 0.49
N PRO A 66 11.96 6.40 0.08
CA PRO A 66 11.18 6.85 -1.06
C PRO A 66 11.42 5.96 -2.28
N GLY A 67 10.33 5.50 -2.90
CA GLY A 67 10.39 4.56 -4.01
C GLY A 67 10.31 3.09 -3.62
N THR A 68 10.38 2.75 -2.33
CA THR A 68 10.17 1.37 -1.88
C THR A 68 8.69 1.04 -1.83
N GLN A 69 8.38 -0.24 -2.00
CA GLN A 69 7.01 -0.74 -2.00
C GLN A 69 6.86 -1.87 -0.99
N ASP A 70 5.68 -1.93 -0.38
CA ASP A 70 5.28 -3.00 0.50
C ASP A 70 4.02 -3.63 -0.10
N LEU A 71 4.04 -4.93 -0.36
CA LEU A 71 2.99 -5.63 -1.10
C LEU A 71 2.21 -6.58 -0.20
N CYS A 72 0.90 -6.54 -0.32
CA CYS A 72 0.00 -7.48 0.35
C CYS A 72 -0.99 -8.05 -0.66
N PHE A 73 -1.03 -9.38 -0.74
CA PHE A 73 -1.92 -10.09 -1.65
C PHE A 73 -3.05 -10.77 -0.88
N ILE A 74 -4.18 -10.93 -1.54
CA ILE A 74 -5.27 -11.76 -1.05
C ILE A 74 -5.32 -13.01 -1.90
N THR A 75 -5.39 -14.17 -1.25
CA THR A 75 -5.55 -15.46 -1.90
C THR A 75 -6.67 -16.24 -1.22
N ARG A 76 -7.31 -17.14 -1.96
CA ARG A 76 -8.32 -18.06 -1.41
C ARG A 76 -7.69 -19.34 -0.87
N VAL A 77 -6.40 -19.52 -1.09
CA VAL A 77 -5.65 -20.67 -0.59
C VAL A 77 -5.40 -20.48 0.91
N PRO A 78 -5.66 -21.49 1.76
CA PRO A 78 -5.35 -21.38 3.18
C PRO A 78 -3.89 -21.04 3.41
N LEU A 79 -3.60 -20.23 4.42
CA LEU A 79 -2.24 -19.70 4.66
C LEU A 79 -1.20 -20.82 4.81
N ALA A 80 -1.55 -21.92 5.51
CA ALA A 80 -0.63 -23.03 5.70
C ALA A 80 -0.21 -23.66 4.36
N GLU A 81 -1.15 -23.80 3.42
CA GLU A 81 -0.85 -24.32 2.08
C GLU A 81 0.01 -23.32 1.28
N ALA A 82 -0.31 -22.03 1.39
CA ALA A 82 0.47 -20.99 0.72
C ALA A 82 1.92 -20.99 1.20
N MET A 83 2.13 -21.09 2.50
CA MET A 83 3.45 -21.16 3.10
C MET A 83 4.23 -22.41 2.65
N ALA A 84 3.56 -23.57 2.63
CA ALA A 84 4.19 -24.82 2.18
C ALA A 84 4.59 -24.74 0.71
N HIS A 85 3.75 -24.13 -0.13
CA HIS A 85 4.03 -23.96 -1.56
C HIS A 85 5.22 -23.02 -1.80
N ALA A 86 5.38 -21.99 -0.98
CA ALA A 86 6.41 -20.97 -1.14
C ALA A 86 7.81 -21.40 -0.71
N ARG A 87 7.95 -22.58 -0.08
CA ARG A 87 9.25 -23.10 0.37
C ARG A 87 10.12 -23.66 -0.74
#